data_8badbcfbeeec4a02d550f33af9c21447
#
_entry.id   8badbcfbeeec4a02d550f33af9c21447
#
_cell.length_a   1.000
_cell.length_b   1.000
_cell.length_c   1.000
_cell.angle_alpha   90.00
_cell.angle_beta   90.00
_cell.angle_gamma   90.00
#
_symmetry.space_group_name_H-M   'P 1'
#
loop_
_entity.id
_entity.type
_entity.pdbx_description
1 polymer ?
#
loop_
_entity_poly.entity_id
_entity_poly.type
_entity_poly.pdbx_seq_one_letter_code
_entity_poly.pdbx_strand_id
1 'polypeptide(L)'
;MTNQPINFLAMVNVNTGTITDPLHQLYGRSVKGSVLIFPYAVGSSVGAYAIYSLKEHGNAPSAAVCSKADITTASGCALANIPVVDLPNGTPLYLLKEGMTARVEANARRILLEP
;
A
#
# COMPACT_ATOMS: atom_id res chain seq x y z
N MET A 1 5.88 -5.18 -3.77
CA MET A 1 6.82 -4.23 -3.16
C MET A 1 7.39 -3.29 -4.22
N THR A 2 7.54 -2.03 -3.89
CA THR A 2 8.10 -1.04 -4.80
C THR A 2 8.89 0.02 -4.04
N ASN A 3 9.89 0.61 -4.70
CA ASN A 3 10.62 1.78 -4.20
C ASN A 3 10.02 3.09 -4.71
N GLN A 4 8.96 3.02 -5.50
CA GLN A 4 8.33 4.19 -6.10
C GLN A 4 7.06 4.55 -5.35
N PRO A 5 6.77 5.85 -5.18
CA PRO A 5 5.50 6.27 -4.57
C PRO A 5 4.31 5.88 -5.44
N ILE A 6 3.14 5.81 -4.83
CA ILE A 6 1.90 5.44 -5.52
C ILE A 6 0.91 6.58 -5.44
N ASN A 7 0.35 6.97 -6.58
CA ASN A 7 -0.82 7.83 -6.67
C ASN A 7 -2.04 6.92 -6.86
N PHE A 8 -2.78 6.66 -5.78
CA PHE A 8 -3.87 5.70 -5.82
C PHE A 8 -5.00 6.11 -6.76
N LEU A 9 -5.25 7.41 -6.90
CA LEU A 9 -6.29 7.89 -7.80
C LEU A 9 -5.90 7.71 -9.28
N ALA A 10 -4.65 8.07 -9.61
CA ALA A 10 -4.20 8.12 -11.00
C ALA A 10 -3.64 6.79 -11.51
N MET A 11 -3.11 5.95 -10.63
CA MET A 11 -2.32 4.78 -11.03
C MET A 11 -3.01 3.44 -10.78
N VAL A 12 -4.13 3.40 -10.07
CA VAL A 12 -4.75 2.12 -9.69
C VAL A 12 -6.18 2.06 -10.22
N ASN A 13 -6.48 0.99 -10.96
CA ASN A 13 -7.83 0.74 -11.44
C ASN A 13 -8.66 0.12 -10.31
N VAL A 14 -9.70 0.82 -9.86
CA VAL A 14 -10.52 0.35 -8.73
C VAL A 14 -11.31 -0.92 -9.04
N ASN A 15 -11.59 -1.18 -10.30
CA ASN A 15 -12.36 -2.36 -10.71
C ASN A 15 -11.53 -3.64 -10.71
N THR A 16 -10.20 -3.53 -10.72
CA THR A 16 -9.31 -4.69 -10.79
C THR A 16 -8.20 -4.68 -9.73
N GLY A 17 -7.93 -3.51 -9.14
CA GLY A 17 -6.78 -3.34 -8.25
C GLY A 17 -5.44 -3.28 -8.97
N THR A 18 -5.45 -3.18 -10.29
CA THR A 18 -4.24 -3.24 -11.10
C THR A 18 -3.57 -1.88 -11.21
N ILE A 19 -2.25 -1.85 -11.10
CA ILE A 19 -1.44 -0.66 -11.36
C ILE A 19 -1.43 -0.41 -12.88
N THR A 20 -1.88 0.78 -13.28
CA THR A 20 -2.10 1.11 -14.71
C THR A 20 -1.05 2.06 -15.30
N ASP A 21 -0.14 2.59 -14.49
CA ASP A 21 0.91 3.47 -14.98
C ASP A 21 2.04 2.66 -15.60
N PRO A 22 2.28 2.76 -16.93
CA PRO A 22 3.32 1.97 -17.59
C PRO A 22 4.74 2.27 -17.10
N LEU A 23 4.94 3.41 -16.44
CA LEU A 23 6.26 3.80 -15.92
C LEU A 23 6.49 3.32 -14.50
N HIS A 24 5.48 2.74 -13.86
CA HIS A 24 5.61 2.25 -12.48
C HIS A 24 6.17 0.83 -12.45
N GLN A 25 7.00 0.54 -11.44
CA GLN A 25 7.58 -0.79 -11.24
C GLN A 25 6.53 -1.90 -11.15
N LEU A 26 5.36 -1.59 -10.60
CA LEU A 26 4.28 -2.56 -10.41
C LEU A 26 3.27 -2.58 -11.55
N TYR A 27 3.58 -1.97 -12.69
CA TYR A 27 2.67 -1.92 -13.84
C TYR A 27 2.13 -3.32 -14.17
N GLY A 28 0.82 -3.40 -14.32
CA GLY A 28 0.14 -4.65 -14.66
C GLY A 28 -0.12 -5.59 -13.49
N ARG A 29 0.41 -5.30 -12.31
CA ARG A 29 0.22 -6.14 -11.12
C ARG A 29 -0.95 -5.61 -10.30
N SER A 30 -1.72 -6.54 -9.71
CA SER A 30 -2.82 -6.19 -8.82
C SER A 30 -2.36 -6.09 -7.38
N VAL A 31 -2.88 -5.09 -6.65
CA VAL A 31 -2.63 -4.96 -5.21
C VAL A 31 -3.62 -5.75 -4.37
N LYS A 32 -4.65 -6.32 -5.00
CA LYS A 32 -5.72 -7.03 -4.31
C LYS A 32 -5.18 -8.14 -3.41
N GLY A 33 -5.56 -8.09 -2.14
CA GLY A 33 -5.22 -9.13 -1.16
C GLY A 33 -3.75 -9.20 -0.76
N SER A 34 -2.91 -8.30 -1.26
CA SER A 34 -1.47 -8.32 -0.97
C SER A 34 -1.15 -7.45 0.24
N VAL A 35 0.05 -7.66 0.80
CA VAL A 35 0.68 -6.68 1.68
C VAL A 35 1.45 -5.73 0.77
N LEU A 36 0.94 -4.52 0.60
CA LEU A 36 1.53 -3.53 -0.30
C LEU A 36 2.60 -2.74 0.44
N ILE A 37 3.84 -2.83 -0.06
CA ILE A 37 5.00 -2.17 0.53
C ILE A 37 5.47 -1.10 -0.44
N PHE A 38 5.40 0.16 -0.02
CA PHE A 38 5.74 1.32 -0.85
C PHE A 38 6.23 2.46 0.03
N PRO A 39 6.99 3.42 -0.53
CA PRO A 39 7.55 4.48 0.31
C PRO A 39 6.50 5.45 0.86
N TYR A 40 5.63 5.99 0.03
CA TYR A 40 4.57 6.93 0.42
C TYR A 40 3.60 7.11 -0.74
N ALA A 41 2.42 7.65 -0.44
CA ALA A 41 1.46 8.02 -1.47
C ALA A 41 1.71 9.45 -1.94
N VAL A 42 1.39 9.72 -3.20
CA VAL A 42 1.44 11.07 -3.80
C VAL A 42 0.07 11.41 -4.36
N GLY A 43 -0.15 12.68 -4.64
CA GLY A 43 -1.41 13.17 -5.18
C GLY A 43 -2.19 13.96 -4.14
N SER A 44 -3.45 14.26 -4.46
CA SER A 44 -4.32 15.03 -3.58
C SER A 44 -4.97 14.16 -2.51
N SER A 45 -5.68 14.80 -1.57
CA SER A 45 -6.46 14.10 -0.55
C SER A 45 -7.55 13.20 -1.14
N VAL A 46 -7.90 13.37 -2.40
CA VAL A 46 -8.83 12.49 -3.12
C VAL A 46 -8.26 11.06 -3.20
N GLY A 47 -6.94 10.90 -3.09
CA GLY A 47 -6.32 9.57 -3.02
C GLY A 47 -6.83 8.73 -1.85
N ALA A 48 -7.22 9.35 -0.73
CA ALA A 48 -7.81 8.63 0.39
C ALA A 48 -9.14 7.96 -0.01
N TYR A 49 -9.95 8.64 -0.78
CA TYR A 49 -11.19 8.08 -1.31
C TYR A 49 -10.93 6.99 -2.33
N ALA A 50 -9.84 7.09 -3.10
CA ALA A 50 -9.46 6.05 -4.04
C ALA A 50 -9.12 4.75 -3.30
N ILE A 51 -8.41 4.83 -2.18
CA ILE A 51 -8.13 3.66 -1.34
C ILE A 51 -9.42 3.05 -0.80
N TYR A 52 -10.33 3.89 -0.30
CA TYR A 52 -11.62 3.44 0.19
C TYR A 52 -12.43 2.76 -0.93
N SER A 53 -12.42 3.33 -2.12
CA SER A 53 -13.11 2.78 -3.29
C SER A 53 -12.57 1.40 -3.68
N LEU A 54 -11.26 1.20 -3.60
CA LEU A 54 -10.65 -0.13 -3.80
C LEU A 54 -11.22 -1.15 -2.83
N LYS A 55 -11.38 -0.77 -1.57
CA LYS A 55 -11.95 -1.66 -0.54
C LYS A 55 -13.40 -2.00 -0.86
N GLU A 56 -14.20 -1.00 -1.26
CA GLU A 56 -15.60 -1.19 -1.62
C GLU A 56 -15.77 -2.14 -2.81
N HIS A 57 -14.81 -2.15 -3.74
CA HIS A 57 -14.81 -3.04 -4.89
C HIS A 57 -14.17 -4.41 -4.61
N GLY A 58 -13.71 -4.64 -3.39
CA GLY A 58 -13.05 -5.90 -3.01
C GLY A 58 -11.65 -6.07 -3.58
N ASN A 59 -11.01 -4.99 -4.02
CA ASN A 59 -9.72 -5.02 -4.71
C ASN A 59 -8.59 -4.34 -3.93
N ALA A 60 -8.80 -4.05 -2.65
CA ALA A 60 -7.81 -3.39 -1.82
C ALA A 60 -6.72 -4.36 -1.35
N PRO A 61 -5.53 -3.85 -1.00
CA PRO A 61 -4.53 -4.67 -0.32
C PRO A 61 -5.03 -5.10 1.06
N SER A 62 -4.48 -6.20 1.57
CA SER A 62 -4.79 -6.68 2.91
C SER A 62 -4.15 -5.82 3.99
N ALA A 63 -3.03 -5.21 3.69
CA ALA A 63 -2.30 -4.34 4.60
C ALA A 63 -1.36 -3.44 3.80
N ALA A 64 -0.93 -2.34 4.40
CA ALA A 64 0.03 -1.42 3.80
C ALA A 64 1.23 -1.22 4.73
N VAL A 65 2.42 -1.20 4.15
CA VAL A 65 3.67 -0.94 4.85
C VAL A 65 4.38 0.19 4.11
N CYS A 66 4.65 1.29 4.80
CA CYS A 66 5.19 2.49 4.19
C CYS A 66 6.46 2.94 4.90
N SER A 67 7.37 3.57 4.17
CA SER A 67 8.47 4.31 4.80
C SER A 67 7.91 5.49 5.57
N LYS A 68 6.85 6.09 5.05
CA LYS A 68 6.11 7.18 5.72
C LYS A 68 4.64 7.08 5.34
N ALA A 69 3.78 6.81 6.32
CA ALA A 69 2.34 6.89 6.10
C ALA A 69 1.91 8.35 6.17
N ASP A 70 1.81 8.97 5.01
CA ASP A 70 1.32 10.32 4.88
C ASP A 70 -0.18 10.38 5.19
N ILE A 71 -0.72 11.60 5.23
CA ILE A 71 -2.13 11.82 5.59
C ILE A 71 -3.09 11.07 4.65
N THR A 72 -2.78 11.03 3.36
CA THR A 72 -3.60 10.32 2.37
C THR A 72 -3.65 8.82 2.66
N THR A 73 -2.50 8.21 2.89
CA THR A 73 -2.42 6.78 3.20
C THR A 73 -3.08 6.47 4.53
N ALA A 74 -2.77 7.25 5.57
CA ALA A 74 -3.32 7.01 6.91
C ALA A 74 -4.84 7.16 6.91
N SER A 75 -5.36 8.23 6.29
CA SER A 75 -6.81 8.48 6.23
C SER A 75 -7.53 7.44 5.39
N GLY A 76 -7.00 7.12 4.21
CA GLY A 76 -7.61 6.14 3.32
C GLY A 76 -7.64 4.75 3.93
N CYS A 77 -6.56 4.32 4.53
CA CYS A 77 -6.50 3.01 5.19
C CYS A 77 -7.39 2.95 6.42
N ALA A 78 -7.50 4.04 7.18
CA ALA A 78 -8.41 4.10 8.32
C ALA A 78 -9.86 3.96 7.88
N LEU A 79 -10.28 4.70 6.86
CA LEU A 79 -11.63 4.61 6.30
C LEU A 79 -11.93 3.23 5.73
N ALA A 80 -10.96 2.60 5.11
CA ALA A 80 -11.10 1.30 4.46
C ALA A 80 -10.86 0.12 5.41
N ASN A 81 -10.51 0.39 6.66
CA ASN A 81 -10.16 -0.63 7.64
C ASN A 81 -9.01 -1.52 7.17
N ILE A 82 -7.99 -0.90 6.58
CA ILE A 82 -6.77 -1.58 6.12
C ILE A 82 -5.67 -1.31 7.15
N PRO A 83 -5.06 -2.34 7.75
CA PRO A 83 -3.92 -2.12 8.65
C PRO A 83 -2.76 -1.45 7.92
N VAL A 84 -2.16 -0.42 8.54
CA VAL A 84 -1.03 0.30 7.98
C VAL A 84 0.06 0.45 9.04
N VAL A 85 1.30 0.27 8.62
CA VAL A 85 2.47 0.40 9.49
C VAL A 85 3.49 1.30 8.82
N ASP A 86 3.99 2.29 9.58
CA ASP A 86 5.16 3.09 9.21
C ASP A 86 6.42 2.33 9.62
N LEU A 87 7.38 2.27 8.72
CA LEU A 87 8.70 1.77 9.09
C LEU A 87 9.48 2.87 9.82
N PRO A 88 10.31 2.50 10.82
CA PRO A 88 11.16 3.49 11.47
C PRO A 88 12.04 4.24 10.48
N ASN A 89 12.35 5.50 10.79
CA ASN A 89 13.25 6.31 9.98
C ASN A 89 14.57 5.55 9.75
N GLY A 90 14.99 5.52 8.50
CA GLY A 90 16.23 4.84 8.13
C GLY A 90 16.10 3.35 7.88
N THR A 91 14.91 2.76 8.05
CA THR A 91 14.71 1.36 7.70
C THR A 91 14.64 1.21 6.18
N PRO A 92 15.59 0.50 5.56
CA PRO A 92 15.56 0.35 4.09
C PRO A 92 14.49 -0.65 3.66
N LEU A 93 13.73 -0.29 2.63
CA LEU A 93 12.72 -1.20 2.08
C LEU A 93 13.34 -2.46 1.49
N TYR A 94 14.60 -2.41 1.05
CA TYR A 94 15.24 -3.59 0.46
C TYR A 94 15.44 -4.75 1.43
N LEU A 95 15.31 -4.52 2.73
CA LEU A 95 15.32 -5.60 3.73
C LEU A 95 14.07 -6.46 3.65
N LEU A 96 13.01 -5.94 3.02
CA LEU A 96 11.76 -6.66 2.81
C LEU A 96 11.78 -7.22 1.39
N LYS A 97 11.60 -8.51 1.26
CA LYS A 97 11.68 -9.18 -0.05
C LYS A 97 10.29 -9.50 -0.58
N GLU A 98 10.10 -9.28 -1.87
CA GLU A 98 8.88 -9.65 -2.55
C GLU A 98 8.68 -11.16 -2.50
N GLY A 99 7.44 -11.61 -2.37
CA GLY A 99 7.12 -13.03 -2.27
C GLY A 99 7.22 -13.63 -0.88
N MET A 100 7.72 -12.87 0.11
CA MET A 100 7.69 -13.31 1.50
C MET A 100 6.28 -13.20 2.08
N THR A 101 5.93 -14.13 2.95
CA THR A 101 4.71 -14.01 3.74
C THR A 101 4.95 -13.00 4.85
N ALA A 102 4.03 -12.03 4.98
CA ALA A 102 4.13 -11.00 6.01
C ALA A 102 2.84 -10.93 6.80
N ARG A 103 2.97 -10.79 8.11
CA ARG A 103 1.85 -10.44 8.99
C ARG A 103 2.07 -9.03 9.50
N VAL A 104 1.11 -8.15 9.26
CA VAL A 104 1.16 -6.78 9.74
C VAL A 104 0.30 -6.68 10.99
N GLU A 105 0.94 -6.37 12.11
CA GLU A 105 0.26 -6.17 13.38
C GLU A 105 0.29 -4.66 13.71
N ALA A 106 -0.67 -3.92 13.18
CA ALA A 106 -0.71 -2.47 13.28
C ALA A 106 -0.76 -1.97 14.72
N ASN A 107 -1.52 -2.64 15.58
CA ASN A 107 -1.62 -2.25 16.99
C ASN A 107 -0.31 -2.41 17.74
N ALA A 108 0.51 -3.38 17.35
CA ALA A 108 1.83 -3.61 17.93
C ALA A 108 2.93 -2.89 17.14
N ARG A 109 2.59 -2.23 16.05
CA ARG A 109 3.52 -1.53 15.16
C ARG A 109 4.66 -2.42 14.69
N ARG A 110 4.33 -3.63 14.31
CA ARG A 110 5.35 -4.59 13.86
C ARG A 110 4.89 -5.39 12.65
N ILE A 111 5.87 -5.93 11.96
CA ILE A 111 5.69 -6.81 10.81
C ILE A 111 6.41 -8.10 11.11
N LEU A 112 5.71 -9.22 10.95
CA LEU A 112 6.30 -10.55 11.08
C LEU A 112 6.51 -11.11 9.67
N LEU A 113 7.75 -11.43 9.33
CA LEU A 113 8.10 -11.95 8.01
C LEU A 113 8.36 -13.45 8.09
N GLU A 114 7.82 -14.18 7.13
CA GLU A 114 8.05 -15.62 6.99
C GLU A 114 8.64 -15.87 5.60
N PRO A 115 9.72 -16.67 5.51
CA PRO A 115 10.34 -16.98 4.23
C PRO A 115 9.40 -17.71 3.26
#